data_2f79fe08f23c58328bd73f09b7ecbc30
#
_entry.id   2f79fe08f23c58328bd73f09b7ecbc30
#
_cell.length_a   1.000
_cell.length_b   1.000
_cell.length_c   1.000
_cell.angle_alpha   90.00
_cell.angle_beta   90.00
_cell.angle_gamma   90.00
#
_symmetry.space_group_name_H-M   'P 1'
#
loop_
_entity.id
_entity.type
_entity.pdbx_description
1 polymer ?
#
loop_
_entity_poly.entity_id
_entity_poly.type
_entity_poly.pdbx_seq_one_letter_code
_entity_poly.pdbx_strand_id
1 'polypeptide(L)'
;MKTEYAIRDLEIDVEKFVLQIESLGAKKVGEWFQKRYVFDTKPKEDSKWFRLRTNGEIATLTYKNVERNTIDGTQELEIKVSDFEKTHLLMELLGYKHRAYQENKRIRYILDGVEIDIDSWPLIPTYVEFESDSENKINNLLTKLEIDKSKITALNCEDIYKSVYNIDVDEITELKFNI
;
A
#
# COMPACT_ATOMS: atom_id res chain seq x y z
N MET A 1 7.48 14.90 8.11
CA MET A 1 7.11 13.59 7.54
C MET A 1 6.72 12.68 8.69
N LYS A 2 5.83 11.74 8.46
CA LYS A 2 5.35 10.76 9.45
C LYS A 2 6.06 9.44 9.16
N THR A 3 6.50 8.72 10.18
CA THR A 3 6.94 7.32 10.05
C THR A 3 5.70 6.44 9.95
N GLU A 4 5.66 5.59 8.93
CA GLU A 4 4.65 4.56 8.71
C GLU A 4 5.22 3.24 9.20
N TYR A 5 4.52 2.57 10.10
CA TYR A 5 4.83 1.20 10.52
C TYR A 5 3.94 0.26 9.73
N ALA A 6 4.53 -0.52 8.84
CA ALA A 6 3.78 -1.40 7.96
C ALA A 6 4.48 -2.76 7.75
N ILE A 7 3.68 -3.83 7.80
CA ILE A 7 4.11 -5.19 7.50
C ILE A 7 3.02 -5.93 6.73
N ARG A 8 3.37 -7.03 6.09
CA ARG A 8 2.46 -7.78 5.22
C ARG A 8 2.55 -9.28 5.46
N ASP A 9 1.39 -9.95 5.36
CA ASP A 9 1.27 -11.39 5.27
C ASP A 9 0.83 -11.77 3.85
N LEU A 10 1.68 -12.51 3.13
CA LEU A 10 1.49 -12.83 1.71
C LEU A 10 0.81 -14.19 1.50
N GLU A 11 0.62 -14.98 2.55
CA GLU A 11 0.13 -16.37 2.48
C GLU A 11 -1.22 -16.56 3.18
N ILE A 12 -2.05 -15.54 3.21
CA ILE A 12 -3.27 -15.54 4.00
C ILE A 12 -4.47 -16.14 3.24
N ASP A 13 -5.25 -16.98 3.94
CA ASP A 13 -6.59 -17.36 3.50
C ASP A 13 -7.57 -16.21 3.84
N VAL A 14 -7.87 -15.38 2.85
CA VAL A 14 -8.64 -14.15 3.02
C VAL A 14 -10.00 -14.39 3.67
N GLU A 15 -10.73 -15.44 3.26
CA GLU A 15 -12.07 -15.71 3.79
C GLU A 15 -12.03 -16.05 5.27
N LYS A 16 -11.13 -16.96 5.67
CA LYS A 16 -10.93 -17.30 7.08
C LYS A 16 -10.43 -16.13 7.90
N PHE A 17 -9.50 -15.36 7.33
CA PHE A 17 -8.95 -14.18 8.01
C PHE A 17 -10.02 -13.13 8.29
N VAL A 18 -10.89 -12.82 7.32
CA VAL A 18 -11.98 -11.87 7.51
C VAL A 18 -12.92 -12.35 8.63
N LEU A 19 -13.33 -13.61 8.64
CA LEU A 19 -14.15 -14.17 9.72
C LEU A 19 -13.47 -14.06 11.08
N GLN A 20 -12.16 -14.31 11.14
CA GLN A 20 -11.37 -14.21 12.37
C GLN A 20 -11.33 -12.76 12.90
N ILE A 21 -10.96 -11.79 12.06
CA ILE A 21 -10.85 -10.38 12.52
C ILE A 21 -12.21 -9.80 12.90
N GLU A 22 -13.27 -10.14 12.16
CA GLU A 22 -14.65 -9.71 12.49
C GLU A 22 -15.11 -10.31 13.81
N SER A 23 -14.80 -11.57 14.09
CA SER A 23 -15.11 -12.23 15.39
C SER A 23 -14.40 -11.54 16.57
N LEU A 24 -13.27 -10.90 16.34
CA LEU A 24 -12.49 -10.13 17.31
C LEU A 24 -12.91 -8.66 17.40
N GLY A 25 -13.93 -8.26 16.62
CA GLY A 25 -14.51 -6.92 16.66
C GLY A 25 -13.89 -5.93 15.67
N ALA A 26 -13.18 -6.39 14.65
CA ALA A 26 -12.73 -5.52 13.57
C ALA A 26 -13.90 -4.83 12.87
N LYS A 27 -13.74 -3.56 12.55
CA LYS A 27 -14.76 -2.77 11.87
C LYS A 27 -14.34 -2.54 10.43
N LYS A 28 -15.16 -2.98 9.47
CA LYS A 28 -14.98 -2.66 8.05
C LYS A 28 -15.16 -1.15 7.86
N VAL A 29 -14.15 -0.50 7.27
CA VAL A 29 -14.16 0.93 6.94
C VAL A 29 -14.72 1.16 5.55
N GLY A 30 -14.32 0.32 4.60
CA GLY A 30 -14.77 0.43 3.22
C GLY A 30 -14.08 -0.56 2.30
N GLU A 31 -14.49 -0.49 1.04
CA GLU A 31 -13.94 -1.28 -0.05
C GLU A 31 -13.85 -0.40 -1.28
N TRP A 32 -12.70 -0.34 -1.92
CA TRP A 32 -12.43 0.59 -3.01
C TRP A 32 -11.64 -0.05 -4.14
N PHE A 33 -11.95 0.40 -5.33
CA PHE A 33 -11.07 0.26 -6.49
C PHE A 33 -10.17 1.50 -6.55
N GLN A 34 -8.88 1.32 -6.37
CA GLN A 34 -7.92 2.40 -6.34
C GLN A 34 -7.18 2.51 -7.67
N LYS A 35 -6.91 3.74 -8.09
CA LYS A 35 -6.07 4.09 -9.23
C LYS A 35 -4.94 4.98 -8.75
N ARG A 36 -3.76 4.81 -9.35
CA ARG A 36 -2.62 5.67 -9.01
C ARG A 36 -1.69 5.91 -10.17
N TYR A 37 -1.05 7.06 -10.14
CA TYR A 37 0.12 7.40 -10.93
C TYR A 37 1.33 7.46 -10.02
N VAL A 38 2.45 6.91 -10.46
CA VAL A 38 3.74 6.93 -9.76
C VAL A 38 4.71 7.77 -10.55
N PHE A 39 5.41 8.67 -9.87
CA PHE A 39 6.36 9.61 -10.47
C PHE A 39 7.71 9.52 -9.77
N ASP A 40 8.79 9.54 -10.53
CA ASP A 40 10.15 9.64 -9.99
C ASP A 40 10.41 11.05 -9.42
N THR A 41 11.28 11.14 -8.42
CA THR A 41 11.83 12.44 -7.96
C THR A 41 12.77 13.05 -8.99
N LYS A 42 13.06 14.34 -8.84
CA LYS A 42 14.06 15.04 -9.67
C LYS A 42 15.12 15.72 -8.79
N PRO A 43 16.37 15.24 -8.77
CA PRO A 43 16.87 14.06 -9.50
C PRO A 43 16.19 12.77 -9.05
N LYS A 44 16.21 11.74 -9.92
CA LYS A 44 15.67 10.42 -9.57
C LYS A 44 16.50 9.79 -8.44
N GLU A 45 15.80 9.28 -7.43
CA GLU A 45 16.36 8.50 -6.33
C GLU A 45 15.50 7.24 -6.16
N ASP A 46 16.09 6.05 -6.16
CA ASP A 46 15.36 4.78 -6.17
C ASP A 46 14.51 4.57 -4.91
N SER A 47 14.92 5.16 -3.78
CA SER A 47 14.17 5.08 -2.52
C SER A 47 13.04 6.10 -2.40
N LYS A 48 12.88 7.02 -3.37
CA LYS A 48 12.00 8.17 -3.26
C LYS A 48 11.13 8.34 -4.50
N TRP A 49 9.83 8.54 -4.28
CA TRP A 49 8.87 8.78 -5.37
C TRP A 49 7.66 9.57 -4.91
N PHE A 50 6.87 10.03 -5.88
CA PHE A 50 5.54 10.57 -5.62
C PHE A 50 4.48 9.57 -6.09
N ARG A 51 3.38 9.51 -5.34
CA ARG A 51 2.19 8.74 -5.68
C ARG A 51 0.97 9.64 -5.65
N LEU A 52 0.33 9.82 -6.78
CA LEU A 52 -1.00 10.41 -6.87
C LEU A 52 -2.01 9.27 -6.91
N ARG A 53 -2.88 9.15 -5.89
CA ARG A 53 -3.83 8.06 -5.75
C ARG A 53 -5.24 8.58 -5.56
N THR A 54 -6.22 7.84 -6.10
CA THR A 54 -7.63 8.01 -5.77
C THR A 54 -8.28 6.67 -5.47
N ASN A 55 -9.26 6.69 -4.56
CA ASN A 55 -10.18 5.57 -4.30
C ASN A 55 -11.58 5.81 -4.87
N GLY A 56 -11.74 6.82 -5.74
CA GLY A 56 -13.02 7.26 -6.29
C GLY A 56 -13.73 8.33 -5.47
N GLU A 57 -13.44 8.45 -4.17
CA GLU A 57 -14.03 9.44 -3.26
C GLU A 57 -13.04 10.53 -2.87
N ILE A 58 -11.81 10.13 -2.62
CA ILE A 58 -10.73 11.00 -2.16
C ILE A 58 -9.53 10.82 -3.08
N ALA A 59 -8.82 11.91 -3.36
CA ALA A 59 -7.53 11.87 -4.04
C ALA A 59 -6.44 12.42 -3.12
N THR A 60 -5.27 11.79 -3.15
CA THR A 60 -4.09 12.19 -2.37
C THR A 60 -2.84 12.22 -3.24
N LEU A 61 -1.95 13.17 -2.95
CA LEU A 61 -0.59 13.21 -3.47
C LEU A 61 0.36 12.96 -2.31
N THR A 62 1.14 11.88 -2.41
CA THR A 62 2.04 11.41 -1.36
C THR A 62 3.48 11.43 -1.87
N TYR A 63 4.39 12.02 -1.12
CA TYR A 63 5.83 11.78 -1.26
C TYR A 63 6.21 10.62 -0.34
N LYS A 64 6.89 9.62 -0.87
CA LYS A 64 7.40 8.47 -0.11
C LYS A 64 8.93 8.44 -0.16
N ASN A 65 9.52 8.10 0.98
CA ASN A 65 10.94 7.79 1.12
C ASN A 65 11.07 6.46 1.88
N VAL A 66 11.54 5.41 1.21
CA VAL A 66 11.75 4.08 1.79
C VAL A 66 13.24 3.86 1.93
N GLU A 67 13.76 4.11 3.13
CA GLU A 67 15.20 3.99 3.40
C GLU A 67 15.63 2.55 3.65
N ARG A 68 14.72 1.72 4.16
CA ARG A 68 14.98 0.33 4.56
C ARG A 68 13.72 -0.51 4.46
N ASN A 69 13.87 -1.81 4.19
CA ASN A 69 12.78 -2.79 4.24
C ASN A 69 12.57 -3.29 5.68
N THR A 70 12.29 -2.36 6.59
CA THR A 70 11.97 -2.58 8.00
C THR A 70 10.59 -2.02 8.30
N ILE A 71 9.98 -2.46 9.40
CA ILE A 71 8.62 -2.05 9.79
C ILE A 71 8.46 -0.52 9.86
N ASP A 72 9.52 0.21 10.20
CA ASP A 72 9.61 1.67 10.35
C ASP A 72 10.37 2.34 9.20
N GLY A 73 10.65 1.61 8.12
CA GLY A 73 11.54 2.07 7.05
C GLY A 73 10.95 3.10 6.10
N THR A 74 9.64 3.34 6.17
CA THR A 74 8.93 4.28 5.30
C THR A 74 8.65 5.60 6.00
N GLN A 75 9.03 6.70 5.35
CA GLN A 75 8.62 8.05 5.72
C GLN A 75 7.75 8.64 4.62
N GLU A 76 6.65 9.26 4.99
CA GLU A 76 5.77 9.87 4.01
C GLU A 76 5.26 11.27 4.41
N LEU A 77 4.96 12.04 3.37
CA LEU A 77 4.21 13.28 3.45
C LEU A 77 3.04 13.17 2.48
N GLU A 78 1.85 13.10 3.01
CA GLU A 78 0.62 13.00 2.21
C GLU A 78 -0.22 14.27 2.36
N ILE A 79 -0.77 14.73 1.24
CA ILE A 79 -1.76 15.81 1.19
C ILE A 79 -2.99 15.34 0.40
N LYS A 80 -4.17 15.81 0.80
CA LYS A 80 -5.39 15.66 0.00
C LYS A 80 -5.37 16.66 -1.15
N VAL A 81 -5.79 16.20 -2.33
CA VAL A 81 -5.99 17.05 -3.51
C VAL A 81 -7.45 17.00 -3.92
N SER A 82 -7.94 18.08 -4.50
CA SER A 82 -9.37 18.22 -4.82
C SER A 82 -9.79 17.47 -6.09
N ASP A 83 -8.83 17.13 -6.98
CA ASP A 83 -9.14 16.54 -8.28
C ASP A 83 -7.94 15.70 -8.75
N PHE A 84 -8.17 14.42 -8.97
CA PHE A 84 -7.15 13.46 -9.37
C PHE A 84 -6.56 13.78 -10.75
N GLU A 85 -7.43 14.00 -11.77
CA GLU A 85 -6.98 14.20 -13.15
C GLU A 85 -6.31 15.57 -13.34
N LYS A 86 -6.83 16.63 -12.70
CA LYS A 86 -6.19 17.95 -12.75
C LYS A 86 -4.85 17.95 -12.03
N THR A 87 -4.72 17.20 -10.94
CA THR A 87 -3.43 17.09 -10.23
C THR A 87 -2.43 16.32 -11.09
N HIS A 88 -2.86 15.24 -11.77
CA HIS A 88 -2.01 14.53 -12.74
C HIS A 88 -1.52 15.48 -13.84
N LEU A 89 -2.43 16.23 -14.47
CA LEU A 89 -2.08 17.21 -15.51
C LEU A 89 -1.11 18.29 -14.97
N LEU A 90 -1.34 18.77 -13.75
CA LEU A 90 -0.46 19.76 -13.13
C LEU A 90 0.96 19.19 -12.93
N MET A 91 1.10 17.94 -12.48
CA MET A 91 2.39 17.27 -12.34
C MET A 91 3.10 17.16 -13.70
N GLU A 92 2.39 16.83 -14.77
CA GLU A 92 2.94 16.80 -16.14
C GLU A 92 3.42 18.18 -16.62
N LEU A 93 2.62 19.23 -16.39
CA LEU A 93 2.99 20.61 -16.73
C LEU A 93 4.21 21.09 -15.94
N LEU A 94 4.40 20.60 -14.72
CA LEU A 94 5.62 20.84 -13.92
C LEU A 94 6.80 19.97 -14.38
N GLY A 95 6.59 19.15 -15.42
CA GLY A 95 7.61 18.32 -16.02
C GLY A 95 7.79 16.95 -15.36
N TYR A 96 6.91 16.53 -14.43
CA TYR A 96 6.90 15.19 -13.85
C TYR A 96 6.03 14.27 -14.72
N LYS A 97 6.65 13.42 -15.53
CA LYS A 97 5.92 12.34 -16.22
C LYS A 97 5.78 11.16 -15.28
N HIS A 98 4.58 10.56 -15.25
CA HIS A 98 4.40 9.32 -14.48
C HIS A 98 5.21 8.18 -15.13
N ARG A 99 5.85 7.36 -14.29
CA ARG A 99 6.56 6.16 -14.74
C ARG A 99 5.61 4.97 -14.87
N ALA A 100 4.56 4.94 -14.05
CA ALA A 100 3.58 3.87 -14.05
C ALA A 100 2.19 4.37 -13.68
N TYR A 101 1.17 3.74 -14.31
CA TYR A 101 -0.22 3.73 -13.87
C TYR A 101 -0.53 2.37 -13.26
N GLN A 102 -1.18 2.35 -12.09
CA GLN A 102 -1.44 1.10 -11.36
C GLN A 102 -2.84 1.09 -10.76
N GLU A 103 -3.43 -0.11 -10.70
CA GLU A 103 -4.73 -0.36 -10.06
C GLU A 103 -4.58 -1.39 -8.96
N ASN A 104 -5.37 -1.23 -7.88
CA ASN A 104 -5.58 -2.28 -6.90
C ASN A 104 -6.99 -2.20 -6.31
N LYS A 105 -7.46 -3.32 -5.77
CA LYS A 105 -8.65 -3.36 -4.91
C LYS A 105 -8.19 -3.42 -3.47
N ARG A 106 -8.84 -2.67 -2.58
CA ARG A 106 -8.52 -2.62 -1.16
C ARG A 106 -9.80 -2.74 -0.33
N ILE A 107 -9.80 -3.65 0.62
CA ILE A 107 -10.80 -3.71 1.68
C ILE A 107 -10.09 -3.34 2.98
N ARG A 108 -10.57 -2.31 3.68
CA ARG A 108 -9.97 -1.85 4.93
C ARG A 108 -10.84 -2.19 6.13
N TYR A 109 -10.18 -2.74 7.13
CA TYR A 109 -10.69 -2.90 8.49
C TYR A 109 -9.84 -2.13 9.48
N ILE A 110 -10.40 -1.84 10.66
CA ILE A 110 -9.66 -1.31 11.82
C ILE A 110 -9.91 -2.23 13.02
N LEU A 111 -8.83 -2.64 13.67
CA LEU A 111 -8.87 -3.40 14.92
C LEU A 111 -7.75 -2.93 15.85
N ASP A 112 -8.10 -2.56 17.08
CA ASP A 112 -7.16 -2.12 18.15
C ASP A 112 -6.21 -0.99 17.71
N GLY A 113 -6.68 -0.09 16.80
CA GLY A 113 -5.90 1.03 16.29
C GLY A 113 -4.86 0.65 15.24
N VAL A 114 -4.99 -0.53 14.63
CA VAL A 114 -4.26 -0.98 13.45
C VAL A 114 -5.21 -0.97 12.26
N GLU A 115 -4.77 -0.38 11.16
CA GLU A 115 -5.41 -0.51 9.85
C GLU A 115 -5.01 -1.87 9.26
N ILE A 116 -5.99 -2.63 8.82
CA ILE A 116 -5.83 -3.94 8.19
C ILE A 116 -6.36 -3.81 6.78
N ASP A 117 -5.45 -3.81 5.81
CA ASP A 117 -5.78 -3.67 4.40
C ASP A 117 -5.63 -5.01 3.68
N ILE A 118 -6.74 -5.51 3.13
CA ILE A 118 -6.76 -6.68 2.25
C ILE A 118 -6.58 -6.14 0.84
N ASP A 119 -5.39 -6.33 0.28
CA ASP A 119 -5.00 -5.78 -1.01
C ASP A 119 -4.95 -6.84 -2.10
N SER A 120 -5.75 -6.64 -3.14
CA SER A 120 -5.66 -7.41 -4.38
C SER A 120 -5.00 -6.56 -5.46
N TRP A 121 -3.97 -7.12 -6.06
CA TRP A 121 -3.20 -6.48 -7.12
C TRP A 121 -3.18 -7.36 -8.36
N PRO A 122 -3.04 -6.79 -9.58
CA PRO A 122 -2.84 -7.59 -10.78
C PRO A 122 -1.60 -8.50 -10.66
N LEU A 123 -1.67 -9.69 -11.26
CA LEU A 123 -0.56 -10.64 -11.41
C LEU A 123 -0.04 -11.31 -10.14
N ILE A 124 -0.48 -10.92 -8.95
CA ILE A 124 -0.05 -11.54 -7.68
C ILE A 124 -1.28 -11.91 -6.83
N PRO A 125 -1.15 -12.88 -5.90
CA PRO A 125 -2.20 -13.19 -4.95
C PRO A 125 -2.55 -12.00 -4.05
N THR A 126 -3.79 -11.99 -3.54
CA THR A 126 -4.24 -11.07 -2.50
C THR A 126 -3.43 -11.29 -1.22
N TYR A 127 -3.02 -10.21 -0.58
CA TYR A 127 -2.29 -10.24 0.69
C TYR A 127 -2.92 -9.27 1.70
N VAL A 128 -2.48 -9.33 2.94
CA VAL A 128 -2.91 -8.43 4.00
C VAL A 128 -1.75 -7.54 4.43
N GLU A 129 -2.02 -6.24 4.53
CA GLU A 129 -1.13 -5.24 5.08
C GLU A 129 -1.65 -4.79 6.44
N PHE A 130 -0.77 -4.73 7.44
CA PHE A 130 -1.03 -4.18 8.77
C PHE A 130 -0.27 -2.87 8.90
N GLU A 131 -0.99 -1.77 9.11
CA GLU A 131 -0.42 -0.44 9.21
C GLU A 131 -0.86 0.25 10.51
N SER A 132 0.07 0.94 11.18
CA SER A 132 -0.22 1.71 12.39
C SER A 132 0.78 2.86 12.58
N ASP A 133 0.49 3.71 13.56
CA ASP A 133 1.41 4.72 14.11
C ASP A 133 2.38 4.14 15.16
N SER A 134 2.31 2.83 15.44
CA SER A 134 3.09 2.17 16.48
C SER A 134 3.37 0.69 16.15
N GLU A 135 4.64 0.33 16.19
CA GLU A 135 5.08 -1.07 16.08
C GLU A 135 4.46 -1.96 17.15
N ASN A 136 4.33 -1.46 18.38
CA ASN A 136 3.73 -2.23 19.47
C ASN A 136 2.28 -2.61 19.21
N LYS A 137 1.48 -1.72 18.61
CA LYS A 137 0.09 -2.04 18.23
C LYS A 137 0.05 -3.19 17.22
N ILE A 138 0.91 -3.14 16.19
CA ILE A 138 1.02 -4.20 15.19
C ILE A 138 1.41 -5.52 15.86
N ASN A 139 2.47 -5.53 16.66
CA ASN A 139 2.95 -6.73 17.34
C ASN A 139 1.91 -7.36 18.27
N ASN A 140 1.13 -6.54 18.99
CA ASN A 140 0.03 -7.00 19.84
C ASN A 140 -1.09 -7.62 19.00
N LEU A 141 -1.44 -7.00 17.88
CA LEU A 141 -2.46 -7.52 16.97
C LEU A 141 -2.03 -8.85 16.34
N LEU A 142 -0.79 -8.97 15.85
CA LEU A 142 -0.27 -10.25 15.32
C LEU A 142 -0.35 -11.37 16.35
N THR A 143 -0.01 -11.07 17.61
CA THR A 143 -0.12 -12.03 18.71
C THR A 143 -1.56 -12.44 18.97
N LYS A 144 -2.50 -11.47 18.99
CA LYS A 144 -3.95 -11.70 19.16
C LYS A 144 -4.54 -12.54 18.03
N LEU A 145 -4.04 -12.36 16.81
CA LEU A 145 -4.45 -13.10 15.61
C LEU A 145 -3.72 -14.44 15.43
N GLU A 146 -2.77 -14.78 16.32
CA GLU A 146 -1.94 -15.97 16.25
C GLU A 146 -1.18 -16.09 14.91
N ILE A 147 -0.79 -14.95 14.32
CA ILE A 147 -0.06 -14.92 13.06
C ILE A 147 1.40 -15.32 13.28
N ASP A 148 1.87 -16.26 12.47
CA ASP A 148 3.27 -16.67 12.46
C ASP A 148 4.16 -15.54 11.94
N LYS A 149 4.95 -14.95 12.85
CA LYS A 149 5.84 -13.82 12.50
C LYS A 149 6.92 -14.18 11.48
N SER A 150 7.22 -15.47 11.28
CA SER A 150 8.18 -15.90 10.25
C SER A 150 7.67 -15.72 8.82
N LYS A 151 6.35 -15.55 8.65
CA LYS A 151 5.69 -15.33 7.36
C LYS A 151 5.48 -13.86 7.03
N ILE A 152 5.78 -12.98 7.99
CA ILE A 152 5.59 -11.54 7.84
C ILE A 152 6.79 -10.91 7.14
N THR A 153 6.50 -9.99 6.23
CA THR A 153 7.51 -9.20 5.54
C THR A 153 7.26 -7.70 5.68
N ALA A 154 8.35 -6.92 5.70
CA ALA A 154 8.31 -5.46 5.60
C ALA A 154 8.59 -4.96 4.17
N LEU A 155 8.70 -5.86 3.20
CA LEU A 155 8.88 -5.49 1.78
C LEU A 155 7.73 -4.60 1.31
N ASN A 156 8.04 -3.53 0.59
CA ASN A 156 7.03 -2.72 -0.09
C ASN A 156 6.43 -3.48 -1.29
N CYS A 157 5.38 -2.93 -1.90
CA CYS A 157 4.66 -3.59 -2.98
C CYS A 157 5.57 -3.90 -4.19
N GLU A 158 6.47 -3.00 -4.58
CA GLU A 158 7.40 -3.20 -5.71
C GLU A 158 8.37 -4.35 -5.41
N ASP A 159 8.93 -4.37 -4.19
CA ASP A 159 9.84 -5.43 -3.75
C ASP A 159 9.14 -6.79 -3.64
N ILE A 160 7.85 -6.82 -3.27
CA ILE A 160 7.05 -8.06 -3.27
C ILE A 160 6.96 -8.62 -4.70
N TYR A 161 6.60 -7.81 -5.68
CA TYR A 161 6.57 -8.24 -7.08
C TYR A 161 7.92 -8.82 -7.52
N LYS A 162 8.99 -8.08 -7.26
CA LYS A 162 10.33 -8.43 -7.72
C LYS A 162 10.93 -9.62 -6.99
N SER A 163 10.91 -9.61 -5.65
CA SER A 163 11.65 -10.59 -4.84
C SER A 163 10.86 -11.87 -4.60
N VAL A 164 9.51 -11.79 -4.54
CA VAL A 164 8.67 -12.95 -4.24
C VAL A 164 8.13 -13.59 -5.52
N TYR A 165 7.66 -12.76 -6.46
CA TYR A 165 7.00 -13.25 -7.69
C TYR A 165 7.87 -13.16 -8.95
N ASN A 166 9.09 -12.63 -8.85
CA ASN A 166 10.03 -12.44 -9.97
C ASN A 166 9.42 -11.64 -11.14
N ILE A 167 8.64 -10.61 -10.80
CA ILE A 167 8.02 -9.68 -11.75
C ILE A 167 8.65 -8.30 -11.55
N ASP A 168 9.33 -7.77 -12.57
CA ASP A 168 9.88 -6.42 -12.53
C ASP A 168 8.79 -5.40 -12.90
N VAL A 169 8.22 -4.75 -11.88
CA VAL A 169 7.17 -3.74 -12.10
C VAL A 169 7.68 -2.43 -12.67
N ASP A 170 9.00 -2.17 -12.63
CA ASP A 170 9.59 -0.99 -13.25
C ASP A 170 9.53 -1.06 -14.78
N GLU A 171 9.39 -2.26 -15.35
CA GLU A 171 9.18 -2.48 -16.78
C GLU A 171 7.69 -2.39 -17.17
N ILE A 172 6.77 -2.31 -16.20
CA ILE A 172 5.32 -2.29 -16.44
C ILE A 172 4.79 -0.85 -16.31
N THR A 173 4.51 -0.22 -17.43
CA THR A 173 3.95 1.15 -17.44
C THR A 173 2.47 1.19 -17.06
N GLU A 174 1.71 0.11 -17.25
CA GLU A 174 0.29 -0.01 -16.93
C GLU A 174 0.01 -1.35 -16.21
N LEU A 175 -0.08 -1.30 -14.89
CA LEU A 175 -0.43 -2.45 -14.06
C LEU A 175 -1.94 -2.41 -13.76
N LYS A 176 -2.73 -3.10 -14.59
CA LYS A 176 -4.19 -3.10 -14.56
C LYS A 176 -4.76 -4.49 -14.39
N PHE A 177 -5.97 -4.56 -13.81
CA PHE A 177 -6.75 -5.79 -13.91
C PHE A 177 -7.24 -5.97 -15.36
N ASN A 178 -7.08 -7.18 -15.89
CA ASN A 178 -7.73 -7.57 -17.14
C ASN A 178 -9.22 -7.79 -16.81
N ILE A 179 -10.05 -6.81 -17.18
CA ILE A 179 -11.50 -6.90 -17.05
C ILE A 179 -12.07 -7.43 -18.35
#